data_5acfe664cad0c8e9d8572b6fcfd33a41
#
_entry.id   5acfe664cad0c8e9d8572b6fcfd33a41
#
_cell.length_a   1.000
_cell.length_b   1.000
_cell.length_c   1.000
_cell.angle_alpha   90.00
_cell.angle_beta   90.00
_cell.angle_gamma   90.00
#
_symmetry.space_group_name_H-M   'P 1'
#
loop_
_entity.id
_entity.type
_entity.pdbx_description
1 polymer ?
#
loop_
_entity_poly.entity_id
_entity_poly.type
_entity_poly.pdbx_seq_one_letter_code
_entity_poly.pdbx_strand_id
1 'polypeptide(L)'
;MMMYDLIIVGAGPVGLAAAIDAKRAGLNYAVLDKGCVVNAIFDYPTYMTFFTTSPELEIGGHPFVTAREKPDRKEALNYYRLVAQRENLNVLQYHEVTSIHPAPAGHTVLVNKKDGTQGVFETRKVLVATGYYDNPLALGIPGEDSENVTHYYTEAHPFWGLKVTVIGAGNSAADAALDLWRGGAKVTMVVRAPHLKNTIKYWVKPDLENRIKEGSITAHYNSRVVEILEDRVIVEGEEGTWELETDFTFALTGYRPNLDLLQGAGVSLNEELMADLNEHYESNVPGLFICGSAGFGIHTNKVFIENGRFHAGVAMQEIIRQLQSVPR
;
A
#
# COMPACT_ATOMS: atom_id res chain seq x y z
N MET A 1 -25.43 -8.69 -20.10
CA MET A 1 -24.13 -8.76 -19.41
C MET A 1 -24.31 -9.69 -18.22
N MET A 2 -23.34 -10.55 -17.90
CA MET A 2 -23.46 -11.46 -16.75
C MET A 2 -23.25 -10.63 -15.47
N MET A 3 -24.20 -10.67 -14.55
CA MET A 3 -24.12 -9.96 -13.26
C MET A 3 -23.31 -10.81 -12.28
N TYR A 4 -22.32 -10.23 -11.62
CA TYR A 4 -21.56 -10.87 -10.56
C TYR A 4 -22.31 -10.78 -9.22
N ASP A 5 -22.14 -11.76 -8.36
CA ASP A 5 -22.56 -11.64 -6.96
C ASP A 5 -21.66 -10.68 -6.19
N LEU A 6 -20.33 -10.71 -6.48
CA LEU A 6 -19.32 -9.91 -5.81
C LEU A 6 -18.19 -9.51 -6.75
N ILE A 7 -17.84 -8.23 -6.76
CA ILE A 7 -16.56 -7.72 -7.28
C ILE A 7 -15.66 -7.34 -6.09
N ILE A 8 -14.45 -7.88 -6.08
CA ILE A 8 -13.40 -7.55 -5.11
C ILE A 8 -12.39 -6.66 -5.82
N VAL A 9 -12.12 -5.48 -5.26
CA VAL A 9 -11.18 -4.49 -5.81
C VAL A 9 -9.87 -4.54 -5.02
N GLY A 10 -8.82 -5.04 -5.66
CA GLY A 10 -7.50 -5.29 -5.09
C GLY A 10 -7.22 -6.77 -4.84
N ALA A 11 -6.17 -7.29 -5.47
CA ALA A 11 -5.65 -8.66 -5.30
C ALA A 11 -4.49 -8.72 -4.28
N GLY A 12 -4.50 -7.84 -3.28
CA GLY A 12 -3.63 -7.91 -2.12
C GLY A 12 -4.04 -9.05 -1.17
N PRO A 13 -3.30 -9.29 -0.08
CA PRO A 13 -3.59 -10.39 0.86
C PRO A 13 -5.02 -10.38 1.38
N VAL A 14 -5.58 -9.20 1.68
CA VAL A 14 -6.97 -9.05 2.18
C VAL A 14 -7.99 -9.40 1.09
N GLY A 15 -7.80 -8.90 -0.13
CA GLY A 15 -8.68 -9.23 -1.27
C GLY A 15 -8.62 -10.71 -1.66
N LEU A 16 -7.43 -11.33 -1.62
CA LEU A 16 -7.28 -12.76 -1.85
C LEU A 16 -7.97 -13.60 -0.76
N ALA A 17 -7.89 -13.18 0.51
CA ALA A 17 -8.62 -13.83 1.60
C ALA A 17 -10.14 -13.78 1.36
N ALA A 18 -10.68 -12.62 0.99
CA ALA A 18 -12.09 -12.47 0.62
C ALA A 18 -12.46 -13.36 -0.60
N ALA A 19 -11.58 -13.43 -1.60
CA ALA A 19 -11.81 -14.26 -2.79
C ALA A 19 -11.88 -15.76 -2.47
N ILE A 20 -11.07 -16.23 -1.53
CA ILE A 20 -11.12 -17.63 -1.05
C ILE A 20 -12.49 -17.92 -0.41
N ASP A 21 -12.97 -17.02 0.45
CA ASP A 21 -14.27 -17.17 1.11
C ASP A 21 -15.43 -17.08 0.11
N ALA A 22 -15.35 -16.14 -0.86
CA ALA A 22 -16.34 -16.03 -1.94
C ALA A 22 -16.45 -17.33 -2.76
N LYS A 23 -15.30 -17.91 -3.13
CA LYS A 23 -15.24 -19.18 -3.85
C LYS A 23 -15.83 -20.32 -3.04
N ARG A 24 -15.45 -20.45 -1.77
CA ARG A 24 -15.95 -21.49 -0.87
C ARG A 24 -17.45 -21.41 -0.64
N ALA A 25 -18.01 -20.19 -0.70
CA ALA A 25 -19.44 -19.93 -0.65
C ALA A 25 -20.16 -20.17 -2.01
N GLY A 26 -19.44 -20.50 -3.08
CA GLY A 26 -20.02 -20.74 -4.41
C GLY A 26 -20.53 -19.47 -5.10
N LEU A 27 -20.02 -18.29 -4.75
CA LEU A 27 -20.40 -17.02 -5.37
C LEU A 27 -19.81 -16.89 -6.79
N ASN A 28 -20.54 -16.23 -7.68
CA ASN A 28 -20.01 -15.73 -8.94
C ASN A 28 -19.25 -14.42 -8.65
N TYR A 29 -17.92 -14.48 -8.58
CA TYR A 29 -17.08 -13.34 -8.22
C TYR A 29 -15.94 -13.11 -9.19
N ALA A 30 -15.38 -11.89 -9.17
CA ALA A 30 -14.07 -11.60 -9.76
C ALA A 30 -13.28 -10.68 -8.84
N VAL A 31 -11.94 -10.85 -8.84
CA VAL A 31 -11.00 -9.92 -8.22
C VAL A 31 -10.39 -9.08 -9.31
N LEU A 32 -10.44 -7.76 -9.17
CA LEU A 32 -9.86 -6.80 -10.11
C LEU A 32 -8.65 -6.13 -9.46
N ASP A 33 -7.51 -6.14 -10.14
CA ASP A 33 -6.31 -5.44 -9.67
C ASP A 33 -5.67 -4.64 -10.81
N LYS A 34 -5.22 -3.43 -10.52
CA LYS A 34 -4.53 -2.57 -11.50
C LYS A 34 -3.17 -3.12 -11.93
N GLY A 35 -2.55 -3.91 -11.08
CA GLY A 35 -1.26 -4.55 -11.32
C GLY A 35 -1.34 -6.07 -11.30
N CYS A 36 -0.30 -6.71 -10.81
CA CYS A 36 -0.23 -8.15 -10.62
C CYS A 36 -0.82 -8.58 -9.27
N VAL A 37 -0.96 -9.89 -9.07
CA VAL A 37 -1.31 -10.46 -7.75
C VAL A 37 -0.33 -9.95 -6.71
N VAL A 38 -0.86 -9.38 -5.61
CA VAL A 38 -0.15 -8.71 -4.51
C VAL A 38 0.81 -7.61 -4.99
N ASN A 39 0.31 -6.75 -5.89
CA ASN A 39 1.09 -5.70 -6.52
C ASN A 39 1.81 -4.79 -5.51
N ALA A 40 1.18 -4.40 -4.41
CA ALA A 40 1.84 -3.61 -3.37
C ALA A 40 3.09 -4.30 -2.78
N ILE A 41 3.07 -5.63 -2.62
CA ILE A 41 4.24 -6.41 -2.18
C ILE A 41 5.29 -6.48 -3.31
N PHE A 42 4.86 -6.53 -4.57
CA PHE A 42 5.77 -6.47 -5.71
C PHE A 42 6.53 -5.13 -5.77
N ASP A 43 5.90 -4.04 -5.37
CA ASP A 43 6.50 -2.70 -5.36
C ASP A 43 7.32 -2.41 -4.07
N TYR A 44 7.36 -3.32 -3.09
CA TYR A 44 8.22 -3.19 -1.92
C TYR A 44 9.71 -3.30 -2.29
N PRO A 45 10.63 -2.78 -1.45
CA PRO A 45 12.07 -2.91 -1.68
C PRO A 45 12.49 -4.36 -1.89
N THR A 46 13.41 -4.58 -2.85
CA THR A 46 13.84 -5.92 -3.31
C THR A 46 14.23 -6.85 -2.17
N TYR A 47 14.95 -6.33 -1.17
CA TYR A 47 15.48 -7.10 -0.03
C TYR A 47 14.69 -6.89 1.27
N MET A 48 13.45 -6.39 1.16
CA MET A 48 12.61 -6.13 2.34
C MET A 48 12.32 -7.42 3.11
N THR A 49 12.47 -7.35 4.43
CA THR A 49 11.98 -8.36 5.38
C THR A 49 10.73 -7.83 6.08
N PHE A 50 9.70 -8.65 6.19
CA PHE A 50 8.46 -8.29 6.87
C PHE A 50 8.68 -8.02 8.36
N PHE A 51 7.82 -7.19 8.93
CA PHE A 51 7.88 -6.86 10.35
C PHE A 51 7.49 -8.07 11.22
N THR A 52 6.54 -8.87 10.75
CA THR A 52 5.93 -9.98 11.46
C THR A 52 6.39 -11.35 10.97
N THR A 53 6.00 -12.40 11.67
CA THR A 53 6.31 -13.79 11.34
C THR A 53 5.37 -14.33 10.26
N SER A 54 5.77 -15.39 9.58
CA SER A 54 5.00 -15.96 8.47
C SER A 54 3.60 -16.45 8.85
N PRO A 55 3.34 -17.06 10.03
CA PRO A 55 1.97 -17.46 10.41
C PRO A 55 0.98 -16.30 10.48
N GLU A 56 1.45 -15.10 10.85
CA GLU A 56 0.61 -13.90 10.90
C GLU A 56 0.22 -13.36 9.52
N LEU A 57 0.88 -13.81 8.46
CA LEU A 57 0.63 -13.42 7.07
C LEU A 57 -0.20 -14.45 6.29
N GLU A 58 -0.56 -15.57 6.92
CA GLU A 58 -1.32 -16.65 6.29
C GLU A 58 -2.76 -16.22 5.94
N ILE A 59 -3.25 -16.70 4.80
CA ILE A 59 -4.63 -16.51 4.36
C ILE A 59 -5.26 -17.85 3.96
N GLY A 60 -6.58 -17.96 4.14
CA GLY A 60 -7.39 -19.10 3.66
C GLY A 60 -7.02 -20.45 4.28
N GLY A 61 -6.27 -20.49 5.39
CA GLY A 61 -5.80 -21.72 6.02
C GLY A 61 -4.63 -22.40 5.29
N HIS A 62 -3.94 -21.69 4.40
CA HIS A 62 -2.73 -22.16 3.74
C HIS A 62 -1.49 -21.80 4.55
N PRO A 63 -0.65 -22.78 4.97
CA PRO A 63 0.56 -22.50 5.73
C PRO A 63 1.58 -21.68 4.94
N PHE A 64 2.16 -20.65 5.56
CA PHE A 64 3.26 -19.88 5.01
C PHE A 64 4.59 -20.35 5.61
N VAL A 65 5.18 -21.34 4.98
CA VAL A 65 6.45 -21.94 5.43
C VAL A 65 7.62 -21.15 4.85
N THR A 66 8.52 -20.72 5.72
CA THR A 66 9.75 -19.98 5.38
C THR A 66 10.96 -20.60 6.09
N ALA A 67 12.15 -20.33 5.57
CA ALA A 67 13.40 -20.79 6.20
C ALA A 67 13.79 -19.91 7.42
N ARG A 68 13.25 -18.70 7.51
CA ARG A 68 13.50 -17.72 8.56
C ARG A 68 12.21 -17.41 9.32
N GLU A 69 12.31 -16.91 10.54
CA GLU A 69 11.16 -16.52 11.34
C GLU A 69 10.31 -15.46 10.63
N LYS A 70 10.98 -14.48 10.01
CA LYS A 70 10.32 -13.39 9.26
C LYS A 70 10.57 -13.57 7.76
N PRO A 71 9.50 -13.66 6.96
CA PRO A 71 9.65 -13.83 5.51
C PRO A 71 10.21 -12.57 4.84
N ASP A 72 10.85 -12.78 3.70
CA ASP A 72 11.21 -11.69 2.81
C ASP A 72 10.13 -11.45 1.73
N ARG A 73 10.33 -10.38 0.94
CA ARG A 73 9.45 -10.00 -0.17
C ARG A 73 9.25 -11.15 -1.17
N LYS A 74 10.32 -11.85 -1.56
CA LYS A 74 10.25 -12.94 -2.55
C LYS A 74 9.44 -14.13 -2.03
N GLU A 75 9.62 -14.49 -0.77
CA GLU A 75 8.86 -15.55 -0.11
C GLU A 75 7.37 -15.20 -0.06
N ALA A 76 7.02 -13.95 0.26
CA ALA A 76 5.64 -13.49 0.28
C ALA A 76 4.99 -13.47 -1.12
N LEU A 77 5.70 -12.97 -2.15
CA LEU A 77 5.23 -13.02 -3.53
C LEU A 77 4.92 -14.45 -3.98
N ASN A 78 5.82 -15.38 -3.67
CA ASN A 78 5.61 -16.79 -3.99
C ASN A 78 4.43 -17.39 -3.24
N TYR A 79 4.32 -17.11 -1.95
CA TYR A 79 3.24 -17.62 -1.10
C TYR A 79 1.87 -17.20 -1.62
N TYR A 80 1.60 -15.90 -1.76
CA TYR A 80 0.29 -15.41 -2.18
C TYR A 80 -0.08 -15.84 -3.60
N ARG A 81 0.90 -15.85 -4.52
CA ARG A 81 0.69 -16.37 -5.88
C ARG A 81 0.32 -17.84 -5.88
N LEU A 82 1.02 -18.66 -5.08
CA LEU A 82 0.72 -20.10 -4.98
C LEU A 82 -0.63 -20.35 -4.31
N VAL A 83 -1.04 -19.57 -3.32
CA VAL A 83 -2.38 -19.65 -2.73
C VAL A 83 -3.44 -19.32 -3.78
N ALA A 84 -3.30 -18.21 -4.51
CA ALA A 84 -4.22 -17.85 -5.58
C ALA A 84 -4.33 -18.95 -6.66
N GLN A 85 -3.21 -19.55 -7.03
CA GLN A 85 -3.15 -20.65 -7.99
C GLN A 85 -3.81 -21.94 -7.47
N ARG A 86 -3.50 -22.34 -6.23
CA ARG A 86 -4.07 -23.55 -5.60
C ARG A 86 -5.58 -23.46 -5.43
N GLU A 87 -6.03 -22.30 -4.98
CA GLU A 87 -7.45 -22.00 -4.86
C GLU A 87 -8.11 -21.75 -6.23
N ASN A 88 -7.35 -21.67 -7.33
CA ASN A 88 -7.87 -21.32 -8.67
C ASN A 88 -8.79 -20.11 -8.60
N LEU A 89 -8.31 -19.00 -8.02
CA LEU A 89 -9.08 -17.78 -7.84
C LEU A 89 -9.29 -17.06 -9.18
N ASN A 90 -10.47 -16.48 -9.36
CA ASN A 90 -10.78 -15.65 -10.53
C ASN A 90 -10.19 -14.24 -10.35
N VAL A 91 -8.92 -14.06 -10.69
CA VAL A 91 -8.20 -12.79 -10.57
C VAL A 91 -7.93 -12.21 -11.96
N LEU A 92 -8.47 -11.03 -12.22
CA LEU A 92 -8.26 -10.27 -13.43
C LEU A 92 -7.18 -9.19 -13.13
N GLN A 93 -5.94 -9.53 -13.42
CA GLN A 93 -4.80 -8.61 -13.30
C GLN A 93 -4.88 -7.52 -14.37
N TYR A 94 -4.26 -6.36 -14.10
CA TYR A 94 -4.21 -5.21 -15.02
C TYR A 94 -5.60 -4.68 -15.41
N HIS A 95 -6.53 -4.74 -14.45
CA HIS A 95 -7.87 -4.15 -14.52
C HIS A 95 -7.99 -3.12 -13.40
N GLU A 96 -7.66 -1.88 -13.71
CA GLU A 96 -7.73 -0.77 -12.77
C GLU A 96 -9.16 -0.30 -12.60
N VAL A 97 -9.72 -0.45 -11.41
CA VAL A 97 -11.04 0.12 -11.08
C VAL A 97 -10.91 1.62 -10.96
N THR A 98 -11.61 2.34 -11.83
CA THR A 98 -11.58 3.81 -11.88
C THR A 98 -12.78 4.45 -11.20
N SER A 99 -13.93 3.76 -11.17
CA SER A 99 -15.11 4.23 -10.44
C SER A 99 -16.07 3.10 -10.08
N ILE A 100 -16.85 3.33 -9.03
CA ILE A 100 -17.91 2.45 -8.54
C ILE A 100 -19.16 3.32 -8.39
N HIS A 101 -20.24 2.93 -9.05
CA HIS A 101 -21.50 3.68 -9.02
C HIS A 101 -22.64 2.80 -8.53
N PRO A 102 -23.53 3.29 -7.65
CA PRO A 102 -24.76 2.60 -7.31
C PRO A 102 -25.61 2.35 -8.57
N ALA A 103 -26.24 1.17 -8.64
CA ALA A 103 -27.14 0.75 -9.70
C ALA A 103 -28.40 0.10 -9.09
N PRO A 104 -29.52 -0.03 -9.83
CA PRO A 104 -30.78 -0.55 -9.29
C PRO A 104 -30.67 -1.95 -8.66
N ALA A 105 -29.75 -2.78 -9.13
CA ALA A 105 -29.57 -4.16 -8.65
C ALA A 105 -28.22 -4.36 -7.91
N GLY A 106 -27.52 -3.29 -7.54
CA GLY A 106 -26.22 -3.34 -6.88
C GLY A 106 -25.30 -2.20 -7.32
N HIS A 107 -24.23 -2.50 -8.05
CA HIS A 107 -23.22 -1.54 -8.47
C HIS A 107 -22.73 -1.78 -9.90
N THR A 108 -22.36 -0.69 -10.57
CA THR A 108 -21.59 -0.68 -11.82
C THR A 108 -20.15 -0.30 -11.50
N VAL A 109 -19.19 -1.15 -11.88
CA VAL A 109 -17.76 -0.93 -11.68
C VAL A 109 -17.09 -0.69 -13.02
N LEU A 110 -16.47 0.47 -13.19
CA LEU A 110 -15.73 0.83 -14.39
C LEU A 110 -14.25 0.53 -14.22
N VAL A 111 -13.63 0.02 -15.27
CA VAL A 111 -12.20 -0.34 -15.25
C VAL A 111 -11.48 0.14 -16.50
N ASN A 112 -10.20 0.51 -16.33
CA ASN A 112 -9.23 0.63 -17.41
C ASN A 112 -8.40 -0.65 -17.44
N LYS A 113 -8.20 -1.22 -18.65
CA LYS A 113 -7.34 -2.39 -18.85
C LYS A 113 -5.97 -1.98 -19.36
N LYS A 114 -4.99 -2.87 -19.22
CA LYS A 114 -3.60 -2.63 -19.67
C LYS A 114 -3.48 -2.27 -21.16
N ASP A 115 -4.38 -2.78 -21.99
CA ASP A 115 -4.42 -2.49 -23.44
C ASP A 115 -5.05 -1.13 -23.79
N GLY A 116 -5.41 -0.33 -22.77
CA GLY A 116 -6.06 0.98 -22.92
C GLY A 116 -7.57 0.89 -23.14
N THR A 117 -8.16 -0.31 -23.22
CA THR A 117 -9.61 -0.46 -23.35
C THR A 117 -10.31 -0.30 -22.01
N GLN A 118 -11.55 0.14 -22.05
CA GLN A 118 -12.42 0.21 -20.88
C GLN A 118 -13.27 -1.05 -20.74
N GLY A 119 -13.62 -1.38 -19.50
CA GLY A 119 -14.53 -2.45 -19.18
C GLY A 119 -15.59 -2.01 -18.17
N VAL A 120 -16.73 -2.68 -18.18
CA VAL A 120 -17.85 -2.45 -17.26
C VAL A 120 -18.22 -3.78 -16.62
N PHE A 121 -18.35 -3.80 -15.30
CA PHE A 121 -18.79 -4.97 -14.53
C PHE A 121 -20.04 -4.58 -13.73
N GLU A 122 -21.10 -5.37 -13.87
CA GLU A 122 -22.30 -5.26 -13.04
C GLU A 122 -22.23 -6.27 -11.90
N THR A 123 -22.48 -5.83 -10.67
CA THR A 123 -22.37 -6.66 -9.48
C THR A 123 -23.37 -6.32 -8.41
N ARG A 124 -23.78 -7.31 -7.62
CA ARG A 124 -24.68 -7.10 -6.46
C ARG A 124 -23.95 -6.46 -5.28
N LYS A 125 -22.69 -6.82 -5.07
CA LYS A 125 -21.85 -6.34 -3.96
C LYS A 125 -20.45 -5.98 -4.44
N VAL A 126 -19.82 -5.03 -3.74
CA VAL A 126 -18.42 -4.66 -3.95
C VAL A 126 -17.67 -4.75 -2.61
N LEU A 127 -16.47 -5.32 -2.64
CA LEU A 127 -15.52 -5.28 -1.52
C LEU A 127 -14.23 -4.59 -1.98
N VAL A 128 -13.92 -3.45 -1.39
CA VAL A 128 -12.69 -2.68 -1.68
C VAL A 128 -11.59 -3.09 -0.70
N ALA A 129 -10.47 -3.59 -1.24
CA ALA A 129 -9.28 -4.03 -0.51
C ALA A 129 -7.99 -3.50 -1.17
N THR A 130 -8.01 -2.25 -1.66
CA THR A 130 -6.95 -1.63 -2.46
C THR A 130 -5.70 -1.28 -1.65
N GLY A 131 -5.78 -1.28 -0.32
CA GLY A 131 -4.65 -0.87 0.51
C GLY A 131 -4.36 0.63 0.43
N TYR A 132 -3.08 1.01 0.60
CA TYR A 132 -2.64 2.41 0.60
C TYR A 132 -1.30 2.65 -0.12
N TYR A 133 -0.53 1.61 -0.38
CA TYR A 133 0.88 1.74 -0.81
C TYR A 133 1.04 2.39 -2.19
N ASP A 134 0.01 2.34 -3.02
CA ASP A 134 0.04 2.86 -4.39
C ASP A 134 -0.17 4.38 -4.48
N ASN A 135 -0.43 5.07 -3.35
CA ASN A 135 -0.71 6.49 -3.34
C ASN A 135 0.25 7.19 -2.37
N PRO A 136 1.44 7.60 -2.82
CA PRO A 136 2.40 8.32 -2.00
C PRO A 136 1.85 9.69 -1.61
N LEU A 137 2.26 10.15 -0.43
CA LEU A 137 1.98 11.50 0.00
C LEU A 137 2.93 12.46 -0.73
N ALA A 138 2.37 13.22 -1.68
CA ALA A 138 3.11 14.25 -2.38
C ALA A 138 3.65 15.32 -1.42
N LEU A 139 4.82 15.86 -1.75
CA LEU A 139 5.40 17.01 -1.05
C LEU A 139 4.70 18.31 -1.46
N GLY A 140 4.19 18.38 -2.69
CA GLY A 140 3.55 19.56 -3.27
C GLY A 140 4.54 20.71 -3.50
N ILE A 141 5.76 20.40 -3.87
CA ILE A 141 6.86 21.39 -4.08
C ILE A 141 7.35 21.36 -5.53
N PRO A 142 7.95 22.47 -6.00
CA PRO A 142 8.58 22.50 -7.32
C PRO A 142 9.65 21.41 -7.45
N GLY A 143 9.69 20.74 -8.61
CA GLY A 143 10.65 19.70 -8.95
C GLY A 143 10.34 18.30 -8.40
N GLU A 144 9.23 18.09 -7.71
CA GLU A 144 8.83 16.77 -7.18
C GLU A 144 8.65 15.71 -8.27
N ASP A 145 8.18 16.13 -9.45
CA ASP A 145 7.92 15.23 -10.60
C ASP A 145 9.15 15.04 -11.52
N SER A 146 10.34 15.48 -11.10
CA SER A 146 11.56 15.36 -11.89
C SER A 146 12.05 13.90 -11.96
N GLU A 147 12.79 13.55 -13.04
CA GLU A 147 13.28 12.18 -13.28
C GLU A 147 14.25 11.67 -12.19
N ASN A 148 14.92 12.57 -11.48
CA ASN A 148 15.79 12.26 -10.35
C ASN A 148 15.07 12.18 -9.00
N VAL A 149 13.73 12.07 -8.99
CA VAL A 149 12.89 11.95 -7.79
C VAL A 149 12.02 10.71 -7.87
N THR A 150 11.88 10.02 -6.75
CA THR A 150 10.91 8.93 -6.63
C THR A 150 10.34 8.82 -5.22
N HIS A 151 9.09 8.34 -5.13
CA HIS A 151 8.42 8.01 -3.86
C HIS A 151 8.58 6.54 -3.46
N TYR A 152 9.27 5.75 -4.29
CA TYR A 152 9.46 4.31 -4.08
C TYR A 152 10.94 3.96 -4.08
N TYR A 153 11.36 3.22 -3.08
CA TYR A 153 12.70 2.67 -3.01
C TYR A 153 12.68 1.20 -3.44
N THR A 154 13.61 0.79 -4.27
CA THR A 154 13.76 -0.60 -4.72
C THR A 154 15.01 -1.26 -4.16
N GLU A 155 16.20 -0.76 -4.52
CA GLU A 155 17.49 -1.31 -4.11
C GLU A 155 18.62 -0.27 -4.25
N ALA A 156 19.74 -0.50 -3.57
CA ALA A 156 20.86 0.46 -3.49
C ALA A 156 21.79 0.45 -4.70
N HIS A 157 21.86 -0.67 -5.45
CA HIS A 157 22.92 -0.89 -6.45
C HIS A 157 23.08 0.24 -7.48
N PRO A 158 22.00 0.84 -8.05
CA PRO A 158 22.12 1.93 -9.02
C PRO A 158 22.72 3.23 -8.45
N PHE A 159 22.76 3.38 -7.13
CA PHE A 159 23.14 4.62 -6.45
C PHE A 159 24.55 4.61 -5.86
N TRP A 160 25.37 3.60 -6.17
CA TRP A 160 26.74 3.52 -5.72
C TRP A 160 27.56 4.76 -6.10
N GLY A 161 28.17 5.39 -5.10
CA GLY A 161 29.00 6.59 -5.27
C GLY A 161 28.24 7.92 -5.38
N LEU A 162 26.90 7.86 -5.57
CA LEU A 162 26.05 9.04 -5.73
C LEU A 162 25.75 9.72 -4.38
N LYS A 163 25.46 11.02 -4.43
CA LYS A 163 24.87 11.81 -3.34
C LYS A 163 23.35 11.61 -3.40
N VAL A 164 22.78 11.08 -2.35
CA VAL A 164 21.35 10.74 -2.31
C VAL A 164 20.68 11.43 -1.13
N THR A 165 19.60 12.15 -1.42
CA THR A 165 18.74 12.74 -0.39
C THR A 165 17.55 11.83 -0.11
N VAL A 166 17.33 11.49 1.16
CA VAL A 166 16.15 10.73 1.64
C VAL A 166 15.27 11.66 2.47
N ILE A 167 14.08 11.97 1.97
CA ILE A 167 13.09 12.80 2.67
C ILE A 167 12.15 11.89 3.45
N GLY A 168 12.16 11.96 4.77
CA GLY A 168 11.28 11.16 5.62
C GLY A 168 11.95 10.65 6.90
N ALA A 169 11.14 10.11 7.81
CA ALA A 169 11.59 9.63 9.12
C ALA A 169 10.88 8.33 9.57
N GLY A 170 10.21 7.63 8.65
CA GLY A 170 9.50 6.36 8.92
C GLY A 170 10.30 5.14 8.52
N ASN A 171 9.66 3.97 8.53
CA ASN A 171 10.28 2.69 8.17
C ASN A 171 10.91 2.70 6.77
N SER A 172 10.17 3.18 5.76
CA SER A 172 10.68 3.20 4.38
C SER A 172 11.94 4.07 4.25
N ALA A 173 11.96 5.24 4.89
CA ALA A 173 13.11 6.13 4.87
C ALA A 173 14.32 5.51 5.61
N ALA A 174 14.08 4.85 6.74
CA ALA A 174 15.12 4.22 7.53
C ALA A 174 15.75 3.01 6.81
N ASP A 175 14.90 2.14 6.26
CA ASP A 175 15.34 0.98 5.47
C ASP A 175 16.15 1.44 4.24
N ALA A 176 15.63 2.42 3.49
CA ALA A 176 16.29 2.95 2.30
C ALA A 176 17.64 3.64 2.64
N ALA A 177 17.68 4.47 3.66
CA ALA A 177 18.90 5.18 4.05
C ALA A 177 20.03 4.22 4.43
N LEU A 178 19.72 3.17 5.20
CA LEU A 178 20.69 2.15 5.59
C LEU A 178 21.14 1.29 4.40
N ASP A 179 20.23 0.89 3.54
CA ASP A 179 20.56 0.07 2.38
C ASP A 179 21.41 0.85 1.36
N LEU A 180 21.03 2.09 1.06
CA LEU A 180 21.79 3.03 0.22
C LEU A 180 23.21 3.26 0.76
N TRP A 181 23.35 3.53 2.06
CA TRP A 181 24.64 3.71 2.69
C TRP A 181 25.51 2.43 2.58
N ARG A 182 24.94 1.26 2.88
CA ARG A 182 25.64 -0.04 2.71
C ARG A 182 26.02 -0.31 1.26
N GLY A 183 25.19 0.15 0.32
CA GLY A 183 25.45 0.09 -1.12
C GLY A 183 26.48 1.11 -1.61
N GLY A 184 27.02 1.96 -0.72
CA GLY A 184 28.09 2.92 -1.02
C GLY A 184 27.61 4.28 -1.54
N ALA A 185 26.35 4.63 -1.40
CA ALA A 185 25.84 5.97 -1.63
C ALA A 185 26.23 6.92 -0.48
N LYS A 186 26.35 8.20 -0.77
CA LYS A 186 26.50 9.29 0.23
C LYS A 186 25.12 9.79 0.62
N VAL A 187 24.62 9.32 1.76
CA VAL A 187 23.23 9.52 2.15
C VAL A 187 23.09 10.73 3.07
N THR A 188 22.15 11.61 2.72
CA THR A 188 21.66 12.69 3.58
C THR A 188 20.16 12.54 3.79
N MET A 189 19.72 12.54 5.04
CA MET A 189 18.30 12.52 5.40
C MET A 189 17.81 13.93 5.73
N VAL A 190 16.63 14.30 5.21
CA VAL A 190 15.91 15.53 5.62
C VAL A 190 14.65 15.13 6.37
N VAL A 191 14.58 15.51 7.64
CA VAL A 191 13.59 15.05 8.59
C VAL A 191 12.83 16.24 9.18
N ARG A 192 11.53 16.34 8.91
CA ARG A 192 10.68 17.45 9.40
C ARG A 192 10.53 17.47 10.93
N ALA A 193 10.59 16.30 11.57
CA ALA A 193 10.48 16.16 13.02
C ALA A 193 11.85 16.37 13.71
N PRO A 194 11.87 16.64 15.03
CA PRO A 194 13.13 16.77 15.80
C PRO A 194 13.85 15.43 16.00
N HIS A 195 13.25 14.31 15.64
CA HIS A 195 13.82 12.97 15.80
C HIS A 195 13.18 11.98 14.82
N LEU A 196 13.79 10.81 14.68
CA LEU A 196 13.24 9.69 13.94
C LEU A 196 11.97 9.16 14.63
N LYS A 197 11.02 8.62 13.84
CA LYS A 197 9.78 8.05 14.39
C LYS A 197 10.06 6.84 15.29
N ASN A 198 9.32 6.73 16.40
CA ASN A 198 9.41 5.57 17.29
C ASN A 198 8.81 4.28 16.69
N THR A 199 8.06 4.40 15.59
CA THR A 199 7.47 3.28 14.86
C THR A 199 8.43 2.59 13.89
N ILE A 200 9.68 3.05 13.78
CA ILE A 200 10.72 2.34 13.02
C ILE A 200 10.98 0.99 13.68
N LYS A 201 11.17 -0.05 12.85
CA LYS A 201 11.50 -1.41 13.29
C LYS A 201 12.59 -1.39 14.36
N TYR A 202 12.37 -2.09 15.48
CA TYR A 202 13.26 -2.06 16.65
C TYR A 202 14.70 -2.52 16.36
N TRP A 203 14.91 -3.30 15.31
CA TRP A 203 16.23 -3.75 14.86
C TRP A 203 16.88 -2.82 13.82
N VAL A 204 16.09 -1.91 13.19
CA VAL A 204 16.56 -0.95 12.18
C VAL A 204 16.94 0.38 12.82
N LYS A 205 16.10 0.88 13.75
CA LYS A 205 16.29 2.20 14.37
C LYS A 205 17.65 2.37 15.05
N PRO A 206 18.14 1.43 15.89
CA PRO A 206 19.43 1.57 16.56
C PRO A 206 20.61 1.66 15.58
N ASP A 207 20.57 0.89 14.48
CA ASP A 207 21.63 0.93 13.49
C ASP A 207 21.63 2.27 12.75
N LEU A 208 20.47 2.77 12.32
CA LEU A 208 20.37 4.10 11.70
C LEU A 208 20.86 5.22 12.63
N GLU A 209 20.45 5.21 13.90
CA GLU A 209 20.89 6.20 14.89
C GLU A 209 22.43 6.15 15.09
N ASN A 210 23.02 4.96 15.08
CA ASN A 210 24.48 4.81 15.15
C ASN A 210 25.17 5.37 13.91
N ARG A 211 24.64 5.08 12.68
CA ARG A 211 25.21 5.65 11.43
C ARG A 211 25.14 7.16 11.38
N ILE A 212 24.05 7.74 11.90
CA ILE A 212 23.92 9.19 12.02
C ILE A 212 24.91 9.75 13.05
N LYS A 213 25.01 9.13 14.22
CA LYS A 213 25.89 9.58 15.30
C LYS A 213 27.36 9.57 14.90
N GLU A 214 27.82 8.59 14.15
CA GLU A 214 29.21 8.49 13.67
C GLU A 214 29.49 9.31 12.40
N GLY A 215 28.46 9.94 11.80
CA GLY A 215 28.58 10.75 10.60
C GLY A 215 28.63 9.98 9.28
N SER A 216 28.34 8.69 9.27
CA SER A 216 28.24 7.86 8.04
C SER A 216 26.99 8.21 7.22
N ILE A 217 25.92 8.62 7.89
CA ILE A 217 24.69 9.18 7.30
C ILE A 217 24.50 10.57 7.92
N THR A 218 24.32 11.60 7.09
CA THR A 218 23.96 12.93 7.57
C THR A 218 22.45 13.03 7.78
N ALA A 219 21.99 13.68 8.88
CA ALA A 219 20.56 13.91 9.10
C ALA A 219 20.31 15.35 9.54
N HIS A 220 19.46 16.06 8.79
CA HIS A 220 18.95 17.38 9.12
C HIS A 220 17.55 17.25 9.73
N TYR A 221 17.44 17.44 11.03
CA TYR A 221 16.18 17.47 11.77
C TYR A 221 15.54 18.85 11.75
N ASN A 222 14.24 18.95 12.10
CA ASN A 222 13.45 20.18 12.05
C ASN A 222 13.60 20.91 10.70
N SER A 223 13.72 20.12 9.62
CA SER A 223 14.05 20.62 8.28
C SER A 223 13.12 20.02 7.23
N ARG A 224 12.81 20.78 6.19
CA ARG A 224 11.99 20.32 5.06
C ARG A 224 12.62 20.72 3.74
N VAL A 225 12.47 19.88 2.73
CA VAL A 225 12.79 20.25 1.35
C VAL A 225 11.64 21.12 0.84
N VAL A 226 11.96 22.24 0.21
CA VAL A 226 11.00 23.21 -0.34
C VAL A 226 11.05 23.30 -1.85
N GLU A 227 12.14 22.84 -2.47
CA GLU A 227 12.31 22.75 -3.93
C GLU A 227 13.32 21.67 -4.26
N ILE A 228 13.15 20.99 -5.40
CA ILE A 228 14.07 19.99 -5.93
C ILE A 228 14.55 20.46 -7.31
N LEU A 229 15.86 20.52 -7.49
CA LEU A 229 16.53 20.88 -8.73
C LEU A 229 17.27 19.67 -9.29
N GLU A 230 17.90 19.80 -10.45
CA GLU A 230 18.58 18.69 -11.14
C GLU A 230 19.75 18.11 -10.32
N ASP A 231 20.54 18.99 -9.65
CA ASP A 231 21.77 18.63 -8.96
C ASP A 231 21.74 18.93 -7.43
N ARG A 232 20.61 19.42 -6.91
CA ARG A 232 20.48 19.83 -5.51
C ARG A 232 19.03 19.90 -5.05
N VAL A 233 18.83 19.93 -3.75
CA VAL A 233 17.56 20.30 -3.11
C VAL A 233 17.73 21.54 -2.26
N ILE A 234 16.68 22.36 -2.19
CA ILE A 234 16.61 23.50 -1.30
C ILE A 234 15.94 23.06 0.00
N VAL A 235 16.65 23.21 1.10
CA VAL A 235 16.20 22.80 2.43
C VAL A 235 15.94 24.03 3.27
N GLU A 236 14.82 24.06 3.97
CA GLU A 236 14.46 25.07 4.97
C GLU A 236 14.47 24.44 6.37
N GLY A 237 15.10 25.10 7.32
CA GLY A 237 15.15 24.71 8.72
C GLY A 237 15.18 25.93 9.65
N GLU A 238 15.47 25.72 10.93
CA GLU A 238 15.44 26.78 11.96
C GLU A 238 16.41 27.92 11.69
N GLU A 239 17.56 27.65 11.06
CA GLU A 239 18.62 28.63 10.77
C GLU A 239 18.46 29.31 9.40
N GLY A 240 17.37 29.00 8.67
CA GLY A 240 17.08 29.54 7.34
C GLY A 240 17.08 28.50 6.26
N THR A 241 17.37 28.95 5.02
CA THR A 241 17.34 28.12 3.82
C THR A 241 18.75 27.90 3.29
N TRP A 242 19.07 26.66 2.87
CA TRP A 242 20.36 26.30 2.27
C TRP A 242 20.20 25.30 1.13
N GLU A 243 21.22 25.18 0.32
CA GLU A 243 21.32 24.20 -0.76
C GLU A 243 22.01 22.93 -0.25
N LEU A 244 21.49 21.77 -0.65
CA LEU A 244 22.09 20.46 -0.41
C LEU A 244 22.28 19.77 -1.75
N GLU A 245 23.54 19.54 -2.16
CA GLU A 245 23.87 18.83 -3.38
C GLU A 245 23.33 17.40 -3.33
N THR A 246 22.65 16.97 -4.41
CA THR A 246 22.10 15.62 -4.54
C THR A 246 22.02 15.21 -6.01
N ASP A 247 22.35 13.97 -6.29
CA ASP A 247 22.19 13.36 -7.62
C ASP A 247 20.81 12.70 -7.76
N PHE A 248 20.19 12.27 -6.63
CA PHE A 248 18.90 11.61 -6.61
C PHE A 248 18.16 11.82 -5.28
N THR A 249 16.83 11.93 -5.36
CA THR A 249 15.98 12.19 -4.19
C THR A 249 14.92 11.09 -4.02
N PHE A 250 14.86 10.51 -2.83
CA PHE A 250 13.78 9.62 -2.39
C PHE A 250 12.82 10.37 -1.47
N ALA A 251 11.61 10.65 -1.94
CA ALA A 251 10.54 11.30 -1.17
C ALA A 251 9.70 10.26 -0.42
N LEU A 252 10.23 9.68 0.67
CA LEU A 252 9.62 8.60 1.44
C LEU A 252 8.77 9.13 2.61
N THR A 253 7.79 9.96 2.26
CA THR A 253 6.95 10.74 3.19
C THR A 253 5.76 9.97 3.76
N GLY A 254 5.51 8.78 3.22
CA GLY A 254 4.38 7.91 3.57
C GLY A 254 3.38 7.78 2.42
N TYR A 255 2.28 7.10 2.69
CA TYR A 255 1.25 6.74 1.71
C TYR A 255 -0.14 6.93 2.30
N ARG A 256 -1.15 7.01 1.45
CA ARG A 256 -2.57 7.10 1.84
C ARG A 256 -3.43 6.18 0.97
N PRO A 257 -4.62 5.75 1.44
CA PRO A 257 -5.58 5.05 0.59
C PRO A 257 -6.02 5.90 -0.62
N ASN A 258 -6.56 5.24 -1.64
CA ASN A 258 -7.20 5.94 -2.76
C ASN A 258 -8.57 6.49 -2.31
N LEU A 259 -8.55 7.72 -1.78
CA LEU A 259 -9.75 8.38 -1.26
C LEU A 259 -10.69 8.81 -2.38
N ASP A 260 -10.17 9.14 -3.57
CA ASP A 260 -10.96 9.59 -4.70
C ASP A 260 -11.91 8.48 -5.19
N LEU A 261 -11.44 7.24 -5.19
CA LEU A 261 -12.29 6.07 -5.51
C LEU A 261 -13.42 5.92 -4.49
N LEU A 262 -13.12 6.05 -3.20
CA LEU A 262 -14.13 5.90 -2.13
C LEU A 262 -15.13 7.04 -2.15
N GLN A 263 -14.69 8.29 -2.24
CA GLN A 263 -15.55 9.46 -2.31
C GLN A 263 -16.39 9.47 -3.59
N GLY A 264 -15.80 9.10 -4.74
CA GLY A 264 -16.50 8.94 -6.00
C GLY A 264 -17.59 7.87 -5.97
N ALA A 265 -17.46 6.86 -5.11
CA ALA A 265 -18.48 5.86 -4.85
C ALA A 265 -19.56 6.32 -3.83
N GLY A 266 -19.44 7.52 -3.26
CA GLY A 266 -20.38 8.06 -2.27
C GLY A 266 -20.06 7.65 -0.82
N VAL A 267 -18.87 7.12 -0.55
CA VAL A 267 -18.45 6.75 0.82
C VAL A 267 -18.22 8.01 1.66
N SER A 268 -18.84 8.08 2.83
CA SER A 268 -18.60 9.13 3.81
C SER A 268 -17.26 8.93 4.52
N LEU A 269 -16.46 10.00 4.58
CA LEU A 269 -15.20 10.02 5.29
C LEU A 269 -15.28 11.01 6.46
N ASN A 270 -14.68 10.66 7.59
CA ASN A 270 -14.56 11.55 8.74
C ASN A 270 -13.38 12.55 8.58
N GLU A 271 -13.12 13.38 9.61
CA GLU A 271 -12.03 14.37 9.61
C GLU A 271 -10.63 13.74 9.46
N GLU A 272 -10.47 12.48 9.88
CA GLU A 272 -9.22 11.71 9.72
C GLU A 272 -9.18 10.93 8.40
N LEU A 273 -10.10 11.23 7.48
CA LEU A 273 -10.26 10.58 6.17
C LEU A 273 -10.53 9.07 6.27
N MET A 274 -11.02 8.60 7.41
CA MET A 274 -11.46 7.22 7.61
C MET A 274 -12.88 7.05 7.07
N ALA A 275 -13.13 5.91 6.41
CA ALA A 275 -14.46 5.54 5.97
C ALA A 275 -15.38 5.26 7.18
N ASP A 276 -16.63 5.73 7.11
CA ASP A 276 -17.66 5.38 8.07
C ASP A 276 -18.15 3.96 7.77
N LEU A 277 -17.75 3.01 8.64
CA LEU A 277 -18.00 1.59 8.48
C LEU A 277 -18.75 1.02 9.69
N ASN A 278 -19.71 0.14 9.41
CA ASN A 278 -20.35 -0.63 10.47
C ASN A 278 -19.46 -1.79 10.97
N GLU A 279 -19.95 -2.58 11.92
CA GLU A 279 -19.23 -3.71 12.51
C GLU A 279 -18.88 -4.83 11.52
N HIS A 280 -19.49 -4.82 10.33
CA HIS A 280 -19.26 -5.77 9.24
C HIS A 280 -18.41 -5.18 8.10
N TYR A 281 -17.80 -4.01 8.31
CA TYR A 281 -17.04 -3.27 7.29
C TYR A 281 -17.87 -2.80 6.09
N GLU A 282 -19.19 -2.75 6.18
CA GLU A 282 -20.05 -2.12 5.17
C GLU A 282 -20.07 -0.62 5.39
N SER A 283 -19.94 0.15 4.30
CA SER A 283 -19.97 1.61 4.33
C SER A 283 -21.41 2.14 4.40
N ASN A 284 -21.55 3.48 4.44
CA ASN A 284 -22.84 4.15 4.26
C ASN A 284 -23.51 3.87 2.89
N VAL A 285 -22.75 3.34 1.92
CA VAL A 285 -23.28 2.93 0.60
C VAL A 285 -23.69 1.46 0.67
N PRO A 286 -24.98 1.12 0.59
CA PRO A 286 -25.45 -0.24 0.76
C PRO A 286 -24.81 -1.22 -0.21
N GLY A 287 -24.25 -2.32 0.30
CA GLY A 287 -23.59 -3.35 -0.50
C GLY A 287 -22.14 -3.04 -0.90
N LEU A 288 -21.58 -1.92 -0.42
CA LEU A 288 -20.18 -1.57 -0.61
C LEU A 288 -19.41 -1.74 0.71
N PHE A 289 -18.48 -2.70 0.73
CA PHE A 289 -17.65 -3.07 1.86
C PHE A 289 -16.21 -2.60 1.68
N ILE A 290 -15.52 -2.22 2.76
CA ILE A 290 -14.14 -1.74 2.69
C ILE A 290 -13.31 -2.47 3.74
N CYS A 291 -12.31 -3.24 3.30
CA CYS A 291 -11.48 -4.08 4.14
C CYS A 291 -9.99 -3.73 4.06
N GLY A 292 -9.25 -4.10 5.11
CA GLY A 292 -7.83 -3.76 5.20
C GLY A 292 -7.61 -2.27 5.40
N SER A 293 -6.44 -1.78 5.01
CA SER A 293 -6.04 -0.38 5.23
C SER A 293 -6.73 0.64 4.32
N ALA A 294 -7.50 0.20 3.31
CA ALA A 294 -8.21 1.10 2.40
C ALA A 294 -9.21 2.04 3.11
N GLY A 295 -9.82 1.60 4.21
CA GLY A 295 -10.82 2.38 4.96
C GLY A 295 -10.26 3.22 6.11
N PHE A 296 -8.93 3.24 6.35
CA PHE A 296 -8.36 3.79 7.60
C PHE A 296 -7.68 5.16 7.43
N GLY A 297 -7.91 5.87 6.33
CA GLY A 297 -7.52 7.26 6.12
C GLY A 297 -6.03 7.50 6.40
N ILE A 298 -5.74 8.47 7.28
CA ILE A 298 -4.36 8.81 7.66
C ILE A 298 -3.69 7.78 8.58
N HIS A 299 -4.44 6.81 9.11
CA HIS A 299 -3.95 5.82 10.09
C HIS A 299 -3.40 4.55 9.42
N THR A 300 -2.55 4.70 8.43
CA THR A 300 -1.95 3.57 7.67
C THR A 300 -1.09 2.63 8.53
N ASN A 301 -0.79 3.02 9.76
CA ASN A 301 -0.04 2.23 10.74
C ASN A 301 -0.93 1.41 11.71
N LYS A 302 -2.25 1.40 11.54
CA LYS A 302 -3.18 0.63 12.40
C LYS A 302 -3.60 -0.69 11.76
N VAL A 303 -3.64 -0.76 10.42
CA VAL A 303 -4.09 -1.96 9.70
C VAL A 303 -3.02 -2.44 8.76
N PHE A 304 -2.58 -3.67 9.00
CA PHE A 304 -1.59 -4.40 8.23
C PHE A 304 -2.21 -5.70 7.70
N ILE A 305 -1.43 -6.58 7.10
CA ILE A 305 -1.90 -7.89 6.63
C ILE A 305 -2.40 -8.71 7.82
N GLU A 306 -1.69 -8.67 8.94
CA GLU A 306 -1.89 -9.46 10.17
C GLU A 306 -3.29 -9.35 10.74
N ASN A 307 -3.85 -8.14 10.78
CA ASN A 307 -5.19 -7.87 11.27
C ASN A 307 -6.19 -7.65 10.13
N GLY A 308 -5.79 -7.03 9.04
CA GLY A 308 -6.66 -6.74 7.89
C GLY A 308 -7.23 -8.00 7.22
N ARG A 309 -6.51 -9.12 7.25
CA ARG A 309 -7.00 -10.41 6.72
C ARG A 309 -8.28 -10.90 7.42
N PHE A 310 -8.46 -10.55 8.69
CA PHE A 310 -9.69 -10.91 9.44
C PHE A 310 -10.88 -10.01 9.08
N HIS A 311 -10.63 -8.76 8.61
CA HIS A 311 -11.71 -7.91 8.10
C HIS A 311 -12.43 -8.59 6.94
N ALA A 312 -11.68 -9.26 6.05
CA ALA A 312 -12.25 -9.99 4.91
C ALA A 312 -13.25 -11.07 5.36
N GLY A 313 -12.89 -11.88 6.37
CA GLY A 313 -13.78 -12.92 6.89
C GLY A 313 -15.08 -12.36 7.47
N VAL A 314 -15.01 -11.26 8.24
CA VAL A 314 -16.20 -10.61 8.82
C VAL A 314 -17.09 -10.03 7.71
N ALA A 315 -16.51 -9.29 6.75
CA ALA A 315 -17.26 -8.72 5.64
C ALA A 315 -17.90 -9.82 4.75
N MET A 316 -17.16 -10.90 4.48
CA MET A 316 -17.65 -12.00 3.65
C MET A 316 -18.82 -12.76 4.28
N GLN A 317 -18.83 -12.95 5.60
CA GLN A 317 -19.97 -13.53 6.31
C GLN A 317 -21.24 -12.70 6.10
N GLU A 318 -21.14 -11.38 6.21
CA GLU A 318 -22.28 -10.49 5.99
C GLU A 318 -22.70 -10.41 4.53
N ILE A 319 -21.74 -10.34 3.58
CA ILE A 319 -22.02 -10.36 2.14
C ILE A 319 -22.81 -11.63 1.79
N ILE A 320 -22.36 -12.79 2.24
CA ILE A 320 -23.03 -14.09 1.97
C ILE A 320 -24.45 -14.09 2.55
N ARG A 321 -24.61 -13.62 3.80
CA ARG A 321 -25.93 -13.51 4.45
C ARG A 321 -26.89 -12.62 3.65
N GLN A 322 -26.42 -11.43 3.23
CA GLN A 322 -27.25 -10.50 2.44
C GLN A 322 -27.60 -11.06 1.06
N LEU A 323 -26.67 -11.75 0.40
CA LEU A 323 -26.92 -12.36 -0.91
C LEU A 323 -27.95 -13.51 -0.86
N GLN A 324 -27.99 -14.25 0.23
CA GLN A 324 -28.94 -15.35 0.47
C GLN A 324 -30.36 -14.84 0.86
N SER A 325 -30.46 -13.66 1.47
CA SER A 325 -31.73 -13.09 1.91
C SER A 325 -32.54 -12.47 0.76
N VAL A 326 -31.94 -12.22 -0.40
CA VAL A 326 -32.62 -11.69 -1.59
C VAL A 326 -32.75 -12.80 -2.63
N PRO A 327 -33.98 -13.25 -3.00
CA PRO A 327 -34.16 -14.24 -4.06
C PRO A 327 -33.50 -13.79 -5.36
N ARG A 328 -32.93 -14.78 -6.09
CA ARG A 328 -32.31 -14.57 -7.42
C ARG A 328 -33.33 -14.15 -8.46
#